data_102c889b63146ab3a117738c310aef5b
#
_entry.id   102c889b63146ab3a117738c310aef5b
#
_cell.length_a   1.000
_cell.length_b   1.000
_cell.length_c   1.000
_cell.angle_alpha   90.00
_cell.angle_beta   90.00
_cell.angle_gamma   90.00
#
_symmetry.space_group_name_H-M   'P 1'
#
loop_
_entity.id
_entity.type
_entity.pdbx_description
1 polymer ?
#
loop_
_entity_poly.entity_id
_entity_poly.type
_entity_poly.pdbx_seq_one_letter_code
_entity_poly.pdbx_strand_id
1 'polypeptide(L)'
;MGAALRLSYFVQPLRVVSILCFYGAGVVLIREIAHRLRANGWGLVLLGVAYALIEEGLALQTIFNPEGMDGETVYGRAAGVNWFWAVLVCGYHVVWSVLIPIGVVHILFPRESRSPWLSRRMLWVFGGVFALGTALFALISLLRSDFRLSVVEIGAVLAIVGLLTWAASRCQARDTPCVPKRLPGTLRAGWTGLGFGLVWFVFHLMAFIGSGISFVWWVLAAVLTAVAAAAIVNRWMRRGWTARHRLAASFGAVLAAGLFGLLLVSLGDQLVDVVFEVIVIGGLVAGYFWTRRRTSPT
;
A
#
# COMPACT_ATOMS: atom_id res chain seq x y z
N MET A 1 11.30 4.58 1.82
CA MET A 1 11.02 6.03 1.67
C MET A 1 9.54 6.45 1.74
N GLY A 2 8.55 5.63 1.42
CA GLY A 2 7.13 6.03 1.44
C GLY A 2 6.53 6.41 2.79
N ALA A 3 7.18 6.09 3.91
CA ALA A 3 6.67 6.41 5.25
C ALA A 3 7.15 7.76 5.80
N ALA A 4 8.27 8.29 5.33
CA ALA A 4 8.79 9.59 5.75
C ALA A 4 8.26 10.69 4.83
N LEU A 5 7.35 11.51 5.34
CA LEU A 5 6.82 12.65 4.60
C LEU A 5 7.73 13.86 4.82
N ARG A 6 8.43 14.30 3.77
CA ARG A 6 9.25 15.50 3.80
C ARG A 6 8.53 16.63 3.10
N LEU A 7 8.57 17.82 3.71
CA LEU A 7 7.95 19.02 3.12
C LEU A 7 8.49 19.30 1.72
N SER A 8 9.79 19.04 1.49
CA SER A 8 10.44 19.17 0.17
C SER A 8 9.77 18.37 -0.95
N TYR A 9 9.03 17.30 -0.62
CA TYR A 9 8.30 16.52 -1.63
C TYR A 9 7.09 17.28 -2.19
N PHE A 10 6.48 18.12 -1.38
CA PHE A 10 5.27 18.87 -1.74
C PHE A 10 5.57 20.21 -2.43
N VAL A 11 6.81 20.69 -2.35
CA VAL A 11 7.24 21.91 -3.05
C VAL A 11 7.85 21.63 -4.44
N GLN A 12 7.92 20.36 -4.86
CA GLN A 12 8.39 19.95 -6.20
C GLN A 12 7.20 19.64 -7.11
N PRO A 13 6.79 20.55 -8.03
CA PRO A 13 5.54 20.39 -8.80
C PRO A 13 5.50 19.09 -9.59
N LEU A 14 6.59 18.71 -10.26
CA LEU A 14 6.65 17.47 -11.04
C LEU A 14 6.41 16.24 -10.17
N ARG A 15 6.98 16.20 -8.96
CA ARG A 15 6.79 15.10 -8.02
C ARG A 15 5.35 15.03 -7.52
N VAL A 16 4.75 16.18 -7.18
CA VAL A 16 3.35 16.24 -6.76
C VAL A 16 2.43 15.75 -7.87
N VAL A 17 2.64 16.20 -9.11
CA VAL A 17 1.87 15.75 -10.28
C VAL A 17 2.03 14.25 -10.48
N SER A 18 3.26 13.72 -10.41
CA SER A 18 3.51 12.27 -10.55
C SER A 18 2.78 11.47 -9.48
N ILE A 19 2.84 11.90 -8.21
CA ILE A 19 2.15 11.27 -7.09
C ILE A 19 0.63 11.28 -7.30
N LEU A 20 0.05 12.43 -7.64
CA LEU A 20 -1.40 12.54 -7.88
C LEU A 20 -1.86 11.71 -9.07
N CYS A 21 -1.11 11.71 -10.17
CA CYS A 21 -1.41 10.91 -11.35
C CYS A 21 -1.30 9.42 -11.06
N PHE A 22 -0.25 8.97 -10.38
CA PHE A 22 -0.01 7.55 -10.12
C PHE A 22 -0.91 7.04 -8.98
N TYR A 23 -0.77 7.57 -7.77
CA TYR A 23 -1.52 7.07 -6.60
C TYR A 23 -2.99 7.46 -6.66
N GLY A 24 -3.31 8.71 -7.03
CA GLY A 24 -4.69 9.17 -7.10
C GLY A 24 -5.50 8.40 -8.14
N ALA A 25 -5.04 8.38 -9.40
CA ALA A 25 -5.74 7.68 -10.46
C ALA A 25 -5.67 6.15 -10.29
N GLY A 26 -4.51 5.62 -9.86
CA GLY A 26 -4.31 4.18 -9.69
C GLY A 26 -5.26 3.57 -8.68
N VAL A 27 -5.41 4.17 -7.49
CA VAL A 27 -6.32 3.65 -6.45
C VAL A 27 -7.78 3.73 -6.87
N VAL A 28 -8.18 4.81 -7.56
CA VAL A 28 -9.53 4.93 -8.13
C VAL A 28 -9.79 3.86 -9.18
N LEU A 29 -8.82 3.60 -10.08
CA LEU A 29 -8.91 2.52 -11.07
C LEU A 29 -9.01 1.14 -10.42
N ILE A 30 -8.17 0.85 -9.43
CA ILE A 30 -8.21 -0.43 -8.70
C ILE A 30 -9.58 -0.62 -8.06
N ARG A 31 -10.09 0.39 -7.38
CA ARG A 31 -11.43 0.34 -6.77
C ARG A 31 -12.51 0.09 -7.83
N GLU A 32 -12.45 0.78 -8.95
CA GLU A 32 -13.43 0.66 -10.03
C GLU A 32 -13.36 -0.71 -10.71
N ILE A 33 -12.15 -1.22 -10.99
CA ILE A 33 -11.93 -2.56 -11.54
C ILE A 33 -12.46 -3.61 -10.57
N ALA A 34 -12.10 -3.52 -9.28
CA ALA A 34 -12.58 -4.45 -8.26
C ALA A 34 -14.12 -4.45 -8.17
N HIS A 35 -14.76 -3.27 -8.24
CA HIS A 35 -16.21 -3.14 -8.24
C HIS A 35 -16.85 -3.82 -9.46
N ARG A 36 -16.33 -3.57 -10.66
CA ARG A 36 -16.85 -4.14 -11.93
C ARG A 36 -16.65 -5.66 -12.02
N LEU A 37 -15.56 -6.16 -11.48
CA LEU A 37 -15.27 -7.60 -11.38
C LEU A 37 -16.06 -8.27 -10.24
N ARG A 38 -16.77 -7.51 -9.41
CA ARG A 38 -17.37 -8.00 -8.14
C ARG A 38 -16.33 -8.72 -7.26
N ALA A 39 -15.10 -8.23 -7.27
CA ALA A 39 -14.00 -8.84 -6.56
C ALA A 39 -14.21 -8.75 -5.04
N ASN A 40 -13.89 -9.83 -4.35
CA ASN A 40 -13.86 -9.83 -2.88
C ASN A 40 -12.55 -9.20 -2.36
N GLY A 41 -12.34 -9.22 -1.05
CA GLY A 41 -11.11 -8.67 -0.44
C GLY A 41 -9.82 -9.27 -0.97
N TRP A 42 -9.80 -10.57 -1.33
CA TRP A 42 -8.63 -11.21 -1.93
C TRP A 42 -8.38 -10.73 -3.36
N GLY A 43 -9.44 -10.52 -4.15
CA GLY A 43 -9.31 -9.91 -5.47
C GLY A 43 -8.72 -8.50 -5.39
N LEU A 44 -9.11 -7.72 -4.37
CA LEU A 44 -8.52 -6.39 -4.13
C LEU A 44 -7.04 -6.48 -3.72
N VAL A 45 -6.65 -7.47 -2.92
CA VAL A 45 -5.25 -7.76 -2.58
C VAL A 45 -4.44 -8.07 -3.84
N LEU A 46 -4.94 -8.94 -4.73
CA LEU A 46 -4.25 -9.29 -5.98
C LEU A 46 -4.07 -8.07 -6.90
N LEU A 47 -5.09 -7.22 -7.02
CA LEU A 47 -4.99 -5.96 -7.76
C LEU A 47 -3.98 -5.00 -7.12
N GLY A 48 -3.90 -4.98 -5.78
CA GLY A 48 -2.89 -4.21 -5.05
C GLY A 48 -1.47 -4.69 -5.30
N VAL A 49 -1.25 -6.01 -5.39
CA VAL A 49 0.06 -6.57 -5.77
C VAL A 49 0.40 -6.22 -7.23
N ALA A 50 -0.57 -6.33 -8.14
CA ALA A 50 -0.38 -5.92 -9.54
C ALA A 50 0.01 -4.46 -9.66
N TYR A 51 -0.62 -3.59 -8.88
CA TYR A 51 -0.29 -2.17 -8.79
C TYR A 51 1.13 -1.94 -8.29
N ALA A 52 1.52 -2.60 -7.20
CA ALA A 52 2.88 -2.52 -6.65
C ALA A 52 3.95 -2.96 -7.65
N LEU A 53 3.68 -4.01 -8.43
CA LEU A 53 4.60 -4.47 -9.48
C LEU A 53 4.72 -3.47 -10.63
N ILE A 54 3.66 -2.75 -10.99
CA ILE A 54 3.74 -1.65 -11.98
C ILE A 54 4.61 -0.52 -11.42
N GLU A 55 4.42 -0.15 -10.16
CA GLU A 55 5.18 0.92 -9.52
C GLU A 55 6.65 0.55 -9.35
N GLU A 56 6.92 -0.48 -8.58
CA GLU A 56 8.25 -0.83 -8.11
C GLU A 56 9.04 -1.69 -9.13
N GLY A 57 8.31 -2.40 -9.99
CA GLY A 57 8.91 -3.23 -11.04
C GLY A 57 9.16 -2.46 -12.33
N LEU A 58 8.19 -1.68 -12.81
CA LEU A 58 8.30 -1.01 -14.12
C LEU A 58 8.66 0.47 -14.00
N ALA A 59 8.01 1.21 -13.10
CA ALA A 59 8.19 2.65 -13.01
C ALA A 59 9.46 3.02 -12.23
N LEU A 60 9.57 2.60 -10.96
CA LEU A 60 10.71 2.91 -10.11
C LEU A 60 11.86 1.91 -10.25
N GLN A 61 11.61 0.73 -10.79
CA GLN A 61 12.58 -0.33 -11.07
C GLN A 61 13.32 -0.89 -9.83
N THR A 62 12.86 -0.56 -8.63
CA THR A 62 13.55 -0.88 -7.35
C THR A 62 13.65 -2.38 -7.09
N ILE A 63 12.70 -3.18 -7.62
CA ILE A 63 12.74 -4.64 -7.51
C ILE A 63 13.94 -5.23 -8.25
N PHE A 64 14.37 -4.60 -9.35
CA PHE A 64 15.43 -5.13 -10.22
C PHE A 64 16.75 -4.35 -10.10
N ASN A 65 16.67 -3.04 -9.83
CA ASN A 65 17.86 -2.20 -9.71
C ASN A 65 18.73 -2.61 -8.51
N PRO A 66 19.99 -3.01 -8.69
CA PRO A 66 20.88 -3.41 -7.61
C PRO A 66 21.22 -2.29 -6.63
N GLU A 67 21.17 -1.05 -7.10
CA GLU A 67 21.49 0.16 -6.33
C GLU A 67 20.25 0.81 -5.70
N GLY A 68 19.07 0.20 -5.88
CA GLY A 68 17.82 0.84 -5.46
C GLY A 68 17.52 2.12 -6.23
N MET A 69 16.73 3.01 -5.68
CA MET A 69 16.34 4.27 -6.33
C MET A 69 17.33 5.43 -6.05
N ASP A 70 18.02 5.38 -4.93
CA ASP A 70 18.88 6.47 -4.44
C ASP A 70 20.35 6.00 -4.22
N GLY A 71 20.79 4.92 -4.89
CA GLY A 71 22.14 4.37 -4.73
C GLY A 71 22.32 3.48 -3.50
N GLU A 72 21.22 3.16 -2.79
CA GLU A 72 21.25 2.33 -1.59
C GLU A 72 21.10 0.85 -1.97
N THR A 73 22.11 0.05 -1.69
CA THR A 73 22.05 -1.40 -1.89
C THR A 73 21.00 -2.02 -0.97
N VAL A 74 20.04 -2.72 -1.56
CA VAL A 74 18.99 -3.41 -0.82
C VAL A 74 19.44 -4.86 -0.54
N TYR A 75 19.37 -5.25 0.75
CA TYR A 75 19.68 -6.60 1.17
C TYR A 75 18.68 -7.63 0.62
N GLY A 76 19.17 -8.78 0.18
CA GLY A 76 18.34 -9.90 -0.24
C GLY A 76 18.16 -10.07 -1.74
N ARG A 77 19.20 -9.75 -2.50
CA ARG A 77 19.25 -9.92 -3.96
C ARG A 77 19.65 -11.35 -4.34
N ALA A 78 18.87 -11.95 -5.26
CA ALA A 78 19.18 -13.22 -5.90
C ALA A 78 18.55 -13.27 -7.31
N ALA A 79 19.27 -13.87 -8.28
CA ALA A 79 18.82 -14.01 -9.67
C ALA A 79 18.28 -12.72 -10.29
N GLY A 80 18.96 -11.60 -10.06
CA GLY A 80 18.58 -10.30 -10.60
C GLY A 80 17.44 -9.56 -9.88
N VAL A 81 16.82 -10.16 -8.85
CA VAL A 81 15.67 -9.63 -8.13
C VAL A 81 16.01 -9.33 -6.68
N ASN A 82 15.60 -8.20 -6.17
CA ASN A 82 15.65 -7.83 -4.75
C ASN A 82 14.43 -8.45 -4.03
N TRP A 83 14.48 -9.74 -3.71
CA TRP A 83 13.34 -10.52 -3.22
C TRP A 83 12.77 -10.00 -1.91
N PHE A 84 13.64 -9.65 -0.96
CA PHE A 84 13.16 -9.12 0.32
C PHE A 84 12.44 -7.79 0.11
N TRP A 85 13.03 -6.89 -0.66
CA TRP A 85 12.41 -5.62 -1.03
C TRP A 85 11.08 -5.81 -1.78
N ALA A 86 11.04 -6.68 -2.79
CA ALA A 86 9.83 -6.98 -3.56
C ALA A 86 8.65 -7.39 -2.67
N VAL A 87 8.89 -8.28 -1.68
CA VAL A 87 7.85 -8.68 -0.71
C VAL A 87 7.40 -7.49 0.14
N LEU A 88 8.34 -6.68 0.61
CA LEU A 88 8.04 -5.54 1.47
C LEU A 88 7.23 -4.47 0.74
N VAL A 89 7.65 -4.05 -0.45
CA VAL A 89 6.94 -3.01 -1.19
C VAL A 89 5.59 -3.50 -1.69
N CYS A 90 5.47 -4.75 -2.14
CA CYS A 90 4.17 -5.32 -2.50
C CYS A 90 3.20 -5.29 -1.31
N GLY A 91 3.63 -5.75 -0.14
CA GLY A 91 2.79 -5.70 1.07
C GLY A 91 2.45 -4.28 1.51
N TYR A 92 3.43 -3.36 1.42
CA TYR A 92 3.22 -1.94 1.70
C TYR A 92 2.13 -1.36 0.80
N HIS A 93 2.26 -1.47 -0.52
CA HIS A 93 1.29 -0.88 -1.45
C HIS A 93 -0.09 -1.54 -1.33
N VAL A 94 -0.17 -2.85 -1.12
CA VAL A 94 -1.44 -3.52 -0.84
C VAL A 94 -2.14 -2.88 0.35
N VAL A 95 -1.46 -2.69 1.47
CA VAL A 95 -2.09 -2.23 2.71
C VAL A 95 -2.27 -0.72 2.71
N TRP A 96 -1.19 0.06 2.56
CA TRP A 96 -1.21 1.51 2.77
C TRP A 96 -1.66 2.30 1.54
N SER A 97 -1.34 1.81 0.33
CA SER A 97 -1.75 2.52 -0.89
C SER A 97 -3.12 2.09 -1.42
N VAL A 98 -3.59 0.86 -1.13
CA VAL A 98 -4.83 0.32 -1.73
C VAL A 98 -5.90 0.03 -0.70
N LEU A 99 -5.67 -0.92 0.23
CA LEU A 99 -6.73 -1.39 1.12
C LEU A 99 -7.23 -0.32 2.10
N ILE A 100 -6.31 0.42 2.71
CA ILE A 100 -6.66 1.45 3.69
C ILE A 100 -7.40 2.62 3.04
N PRO A 101 -6.90 3.27 1.97
CA PRO A 101 -7.61 4.38 1.33
C PRO A 101 -9.00 3.99 0.82
N ILE A 102 -9.11 2.87 0.11
CA ILE A 102 -10.41 2.36 -0.37
C ILE A 102 -11.33 2.04 0.81
N GLY A 103 -10.81 1.37 1.85
CA GLY A 103 -11.57 1.03 3.04
C GLY A 103 -12.11 2.24 3.80
N VAL A 104 -11.29 3.29 3.97
CA VAL A 104 -11.69 4.53 4.63
C VAL A 104 -12.76 5.27 3.83
N VAL A 105 -12.59 5.38 2.50
CA VAL A 105 -13.60 6.00 1.62
C VAL A 105 -14.92 5.21 1.67
N HIS A 106 -14.89 3.89 1.70
CA HIS A 106 -16.10 3.06 1.85
C HIS A 106 -16.78 3.24 3.22
N ILE A 107 -16.03 3.60 4.27
CA ILE A 107 -16.60 3.91 5.59
C ILE A 107 -17.24 5.31 5.58
N LEU A 108 -16.60 6.29 4.94
CA LEU A 108 -17.08 7.67 4.89
C LEU A 108 -18.27 7.85 3.94
N PHE A 109 -18.28 7.11 2.83
CA PHE A 109 -19.26 7.23 1.75
C PHE A 109 -19.90 5.86 1.43
N PRO A 110 -20.68 5.28 2.36
CA PRO A 110 -21.17 3.90 2.22
C PRO A 110 -22.22 3.75 1.11
N ARG A 111 -22.95 4.81 0.75
CA ARG A 111 -23.95 4.78 -0.34
C ARG A 111 -23.26 4.78 -1.69
N GLU A 112 -22.35 5.72 -1.89
CA GLU A 112 -21.57 5.93 -3.13
C GLU A 112 -20.65 4.72 -3.42
N SER A 113 -20.24 4.01 -2.37
CA SER A 113 -19.40 2.83 -2.49
C SER A 113 -20.08 1.62 -3.15
N ARG A 114 -21.41 1.63 -3.23
CA ARG A 114 -22.20 0.55 -3.84
C ARG A 114 -22.37 0.67 -5.35
N SER A 115 -21.97 1.79 -5.94
CA SER A 115 -22.11 2.07 -7.37
C SER A 115 -20.76 2.31 -8.05
N PRO A 116 -20.66 2.14 -9.37
CA PRO A 116 -19.48 2.57 -10.12
C PRO A 116 -19.30 4.08 -10.01
N TRP A 117 -18.05 4.53 -9.83
CA TRP A 117 -17.73 5.96 -9.77
C TRP A 117 -17.39 6.55 -11.14
N LEU A 118 -16.86 5.70 -12.03
CA LEU A 118 -16.38 6.10 -13.34
C LEU A 118 -17.29 5.59 -14.45
N SER A 119 -17.65 6.46 -15.39
CA SER A 119 -18.20 6.05 -16.66
C SER A 119 -17.13 5.33 -17.50
N ARG A 120 -17.54 4.68 -18.60
CA ARG A 120 -16.61 4.01 -19.51
C ARG A 120 -15.57 4.97 -20.10
N ARG A 121 -15.97 6.21 -20.41
CA ARG A 121 -15.05 7.27 -20.88
C ARG A 121 -14.06 7.68 -19.78
N MET A 122 -14.54 7.87 -18.56
CA MET A 122 -13.68 8.24 -17.44
C MET A 122 -12.68 7.14 -17.06
N LEU A 123 -12.99 5.86 -17.29
CA LEU A 123 -11.99 4.79 -17.14
C LEU A 123 -10.78 4.99 -18.05
N TRP A 124 -11.01 5.37 -19.32
CA TRP A 124 -9.91 5.65 -20.24
C TRP A 124 -9.12 6.90 -19.83
N VAL A 125 -9.81 7.95 -19.36
CA VAL A 125 -9.15 9.15 -18.85
C VAL A 125 -8.27 8.82 -17.65
N PHE A 126 -8.81 8.13 -16.64
CA PHE A 126 -8.04 7.73 -15.47
C PHE A 126 -6.94 6.73 -15.81
N GLY A 127 -7.16 5.84 -16.76
CA GLY A 127 -6.14 4.94 -17.31
C GLY A 127 -4.99 5.71 -17.94
N GLY A 128 -5.30 6.74 -18.75
CA GLY A 128 -4.30 7.64 -19.34
C GLY A 128 -3.53 8.45 -18.30
N VAL A 129 -4.24 8.97 -17.29
CA VAL A 129 -3.61 9.69 -16.15
C VAL A 129 -2.68 8.77 -15.36
N PHE A 130 -3.10 7.54 -15.09
CA PHE A 130 -2.26 6.55 -14.41
C PHE A 130 -1.03 6.17 -15.25
N ALA A 131 -1.21 5.96 -16.56
CA ALA A 131 -0.11 5.69 -17.48
C ALA A 131 0.89 6.86 -17.54
N LEU A 132 0.39 8.10 -17.53
CA LEU A 132 1.23 9.29 -17.43
C LEU A 132 2.02 9.31 -16.13
N GLY A 133 1.37 9.05 -14.99
CA GLY A 133 2.04 8.94 -13.68
C GLY A 133 3.13 7.87 -13.67
N THR A 134 2.85 6.69 -14.26
CA THR A 134 3.82 5.60 -14.43
C THR A 134 5.02 6.06 -15.28
N ALA A 135 4.77 6.73 -16.40
CA ALA A 135 5.81 7.25 -17.28
C ALA A 135 6.66 8.33 -16.60
N LEU A 136 6.04 9.22 -15.82
CA LEU A 136 6.77 10.25 -15.06
C LEU A 136 7.67 9.62 -13.98
N PHE A 137 7.21 8.61 -13.25
CA PHE A 137 8.05 7.90 -12.30
C PHE A 137 9.18 7.13 -13.00
N ALA A 138 8.90 6.47 -14.13
CA ALA A 138 9.94 5.83 -14.93
C ALA A 138 10.99 6.84 -15.41
N LEU A 139 10.58 8.00 -15.89
CA LEU A 139 11.49 9.07 -16.28
C LEU A 139 12.37 9.53 -15.11
N ILE A 140 11.77 9.74 -13.93
CA ILE A 140 12.50 10.11 -12.72
C ILE A 140 13.54 9.03 -12.37
N SER A 141 13.17 7.75 -12.45
CA SER A 141 14.09 6.63 -12.21
C SER A 141 15.23 6.61 -13.21
N LEU A 142 14.92 6.79 -14.50
CA LEU A 142 15.91 6.82 -15.57
C LEU A 142 16.90 8.01 -15.48
N LEU A 143 16.47 9.11 -14.88
CA LEU A 143 17.33 10.29 -14.65
C LEU A 143 18.22 10.15 -13.40
N ARG A 144 17.91 9.19 -12.52
CA ARG A 144 18.61 9.00 -11.24
C ARG A 144 19.56 7.80 -11.23
N SER A 145 19.39 6.85 -12.13
CA SER A 145 20.16 5.62 -12.19
C SER A 145 20.46 5.23 -13.64
N ASP A 146 21.62 4.65 -13.86
CA ASP A 146 22.01 4.08 -15.15
C ASP A 146 21.40 2.70 -15.40
N PHE A 147 20.72 2.14 -14.40
CA PHE A 147 20.04 0.85 -14.54
C PHE A 147 18.90 0.94 -15.57
N ARG A 148 18.80 -0.10 -16.39
CA ARG A 148 17.73 -0.24 -17.39
C ARG A 148 17.17 -1.64 -17.34
N LEU A 149 15.82 -1.72 -17.31
CA LEU A 149 15.12 -3.00 -17.38
C LEU A 149 15.39 -3.68 -18.72
N SER A 150 15.65 -4.96 -18.66
CA SER A 150 15.66 -5.82 -19.85
C SER A 150 14.23 -6.09 -20.35
N VAL A 151 14.10 -6.44 -21.63
CA VAL A 151 12.81 -6.84 -22.22
C VAL A 151 12.19 -8.03 -21.49
N VAL A 152 13.03 -8.94 -20.96
CA VAL A 152 12.59 -10.11 -20.19
C VAL A 152 11.96 -9.69 -18.86
N GLU A 153 12.56 -8.77 -18.13
CA GLU A 153 12.03 -8.24 -16.87
C GLU A 153 10.70 -7.51 -17.09
N ILE A 154 10.64 -6.65 -18.11
CA ILE A 154 9.38 -5.97 -18.48
C ILE A 154 8.30 -6.99 -18.83
N GLY A 155 8.60 -7.96 -19.70
CA GLY A 155 7.68 -9.01 -20.09
C GLY A 155 7.20 -9.85 -18.92
N ALA A 156 8.10 -10.22 -18.00
CA ALA A 156 7.76 -10.98 -16.81
C ALA A 156 6.80 -10.20 -15.88
N VAL A 157 7.09 -8.92 -15.62
CA VAL A 157 6.19 -8.08 -14.80
C VAL A 157 4.82 -7.95 -15.44
N LEU A 158 4.74 -7.66 -16.73
CA LEU A 158 3.46 -7.54 -17.45
C LEU A 158 2.66 -8.85 -17.44
N ALA A 159 3.34 -9.99 -17.62
CA ALA A 159 2.70 -11.31 -17.54
C ALA A 159 2.15 -11.59 -16.13
N ILE A 160 2.91 -11.29 -15.08
CA ILE A 160 2.47 -11.45 -13.69
C ILE A 160 1.29 -10.51 -13.38
N VAL A 161 1.34 -9.24 -13.80
CA VAL A 161 0.24 -8.28 -13.65
C VAL A 161 -1.02 -8.77 -14.34
N GLY A 162 -0.90 -9.30 -15.57
CA GLY A 162 -2.01 -9.90 -16.29
C GLY A 162 -2.60 -11.12 -15.56
N LEU A 163 -1.75 -12.02 -15.06
CA LEU A 163 -2.16 -13.19 -14.28
C LEU A 163 -2.87 -12.80 -12.98
N LEU A 164 -2.33 -11.82 -12.24
CA LEU A 164 -2.93 -11.33 -10.99
C LEU A 164 -4.29 -10.68 -11.24
N THR A 165 -4.41 -9.90 -12.31
CA THR A 165 -5.69 -9.28 -12.71
C THR A 165 -6.71 -10.34 -13.12
N TRP A 166 -6.29 -11.34 -13.88
CA TRP A 166 -7.12 -12.49 -14.20
C TRP A 166 -7.54 -13.27 -12.95
N ALA A 167 -6.61 -13.58 -12.05
CA ALA A 167 -6.92 -14.26 -10.80
C ALA A 167 -7.89 -13.43 -9.92
N ALA A 168 -7.72 -12.10 -9.88
CA ALA A 168 -8.64 -11.20 -9.18
C ALA A 168 -10.07 -11.30 -9.72
N SER A 169 -10.25 -11.48 -11.03
CA SER A 169 -11.59 -11.67 -11.66
C SER A 169 -12.26 -12.97 -11.22
N ARG A 170 -11.50 -13.94 -10.75
CA ARG A 170 -12.01 -15.22 -10.20
C ARG A 170 -12.32 -15.16 -8.71
N CYS A 171 -11.78 -14.16 -7.99
CA CYS A 171 -12.02 -13.92 -6.57
C CYS A 171 -13.29 -13.09 -6.35
N GLN A 172 -14.46 -13.65 -6.73
CA GLN A 172 -15.73 -12.93 -6.60
C GLN A 172 -16.27 -12.92 -5.17
N ALA A 173 -16.99 -11.86 -4.83
CA ALA A 173 -17.72 -11.79 -3.58
C ALA A 173 -18.83 -12.86 -3.58
N ARG A 174 -18.82 -13.68 -2.54
CA ARG A 174 -19.88 -14.65 -2.25
C ARG A 174 -20.62 -14.17 -1.02
N ASP A 175 -21.93 -14.33 -1.00
CA ASP A 175 -22.74 -14.11 0.20
C ASP A 175 -22.39 -15.19 1.24
N THR A 176 -21.34 -14.94 1.99
CA THR A 176 -20.96 -15.83 3.09
C THR A 176 -21.78 -15.42 4.31
N PRO A 177 -22.60 -16.31 4.89
CA PRO A 177 -23.36 -15.98 6.09
C PRO A 177 -22.42 -15.48 7.18
N CYS A 178 -22.66 -14.28 7.67
CA CYS A 178 -21.97 -13.76 8.83
C CYS A 178 -22.48 -14.52 10.07
N VAL A 179 -21.60 -15.28 10.71
CA VAL A 179 -21.93 -15.93 11.98
C VAL A 179 -21.58 -14.95 13.10
N PRO A 180 -22.58 -14.34 13.78
CA PRO A 180 -22.32 -13.42 14.88
C PRO A 180 -21.58 -14.16 15.99
N LYS A 181 -20.30 -13.86 16.17
CA LYS A 181 -19.47 -14.34 17.28
C LYS A 181 -18.86 -13.13 17.96
N ARG A 182 -18.47 -13.29 19.22
CA ARG A 182 -17.77 -12.21 19.95
C ARG A 182 -16.58 -11.71 19.16
N LEU A 183 -16.64 -10.44 18.76
CA LEU A 183 -15.52 -9.71 18.15
C LEU A 183 -14.60 -9.16 19.23
N PRO A 184 -13.31 -9.04 18.97
CA PRO A 184 -12.43 -8.24 19.82
C PRO A 184 -12.92 -6.80 19.82
N GLY A 185 -12.71 -6.05 20.91
CA GLY A 185 -13.06 -4.63 20.93
C GLY A 185 -12.29 -3.83 19.89
N THR A 186 -12.83 -2.67 19.51
CA THR A 186 -12.19 -1.76 18.52
C THR A 186 -10.77 -1.36 18.91
N LEU A 187 -10.48 -1.24 20.21
CA LEU A 187 -9.13 -0.96 20.70
C LEU A 187 -8.14 -2.09 20.32
N ARG A 188 -8.53 -3.34 20.47
CA ARG A 188 -7.70 -4.49 20.05
C ARG A 188 -7.46 -4.48 18.53
N ALA A 189 -8.48 -4.12 17.75
CA ALA A 189 -8.32 -3.97 16.31
C ALA A 189 -7.28 -2.89 15.98
N GLY A 190 -7.30 -1.74 16.68
CA GLY A 190 -6.31 -0.68 16.54
C GLY A 190 -4.89 -1.14 16.89
N TRP A 191 -4.71 -1.82 18.03
CA TRP A 191 -3.43 -2.39 18.43
C TRP A 191 -2.91 -3.45 17.45
N THR A 192 -3.80 -4.25 16.87
CA THR A 192 -3.40 -5.24 15.83
C THR A 192 -2.89 -4.53 14.58
N GLY A 193 -3.58 -3.48 14.13
CA GLY A 193 -3.11 -2.67 13.00
C GLY A 193 -1.77 -2.00 13.27
N LEU A 194 -1.61 -1.40 14.46
CA LEU A 194 -0.37 -0.77 14.89
C LEU A 194 0.78 -1.80 14.96
N GLY A 195 0.56 -2.92 15.62
CA GLY A 195 1.57 -3.98 15.76
C GLY A 195 2.01 -4.56 14.41
N PHE A 196 1.04 -4.83 13.51
CA PHE A 196 1.36 -5.24 12.15
C PHE A 196 2.22 -4.20 11.44
N GLY A 197 1.83 -2.92 11.49
CA GLY A 197 2.56 -1.84 10.85
C GLY A 197 3.98 -1.69 11.40
N LEU A 198 4.15 -1.70 12.72
CA LEU A 198 5.48 -1.59 13.35
C LEU A 198 6.40 -2.76 12.92
N VAL A 199 5.89 -4.00 12.94
CA VAL A 199 6.66 -5.17 12.48
C VAL A 199 7.03 -5.03 11.00
N TRP A 200 6.08 -4.55 10.16
CA TRP A 200 6.33 -4.34 8.74
C TRP A 200 7.42 -3.31 8.49
N PHE A 201 7.45 -2.21 9.23
CA PHE A 201 8.48 -1.19 9.09
C PHE A 201 9.83 -1.60 9.69
N VAL A 202 9.85 -2.49 10.70
CA VAL A 202 11.11 -3.13 11.12
C VAL A 202 11.70 -3.97 9.98
N PHE A 203 10.89 -4.70 9.22
CA PHE A 203 11.39 -5.40 8.02
C PHE A 203 11.96 -4.43 6.99
N HIS A 204 11.31 -3.28 6.75
CA HIS A 204 11.87 -2.26 5.86
C HIS A 204 13.25 -1.76 6.34
N LEU A 205 13.39 -1.51 7.64
CA LEU A 205 14.67 -1.10 8.20
C LEU A 205 15.74 -2.19 7.98
N MET A 206 15.38 -3.45 8.19
CA MET A 206 16.31 -4.58 7.97
C MET A 206 16.71 -4.75 6.50
N ALA A 207 15.87 -4.34 5.56
CA ALA A 207 16.21 -4.37 4.13
C ALA A 207 17.35 -3.40 3.77
N PHE A 208 17.50 -2.31 4.50
CA PHE A 208 18.57 -1.33 4.30
C PHE A 208 19.82 -1.61 5.15
N ILE A 209 19.65 -1.99 6.42
CA ILE A 209 20.78 -2.24 7.32
C ILE A 209 21.44 -3.56 6.99
N GLY A 210 20.69 -4.53 6.47
CA GLY A 210 21.12 -5.91 6.33
C GLY A 210 21.15 -6.63 7.67
N SER A 211 21.51 -7.89 7.63
CA SER A 211 21.73 -8.70 8.85
C SER A 211 22.66 -9.86 8.51
N GLY A 212 23.32 -10.43 9.53
CA GLY A 212 24.08 -11.66 9.39
C GLY A 212 23.22 -12.92 9.10
N ILE A 213 21.89 -12.77 9.05
CA ILE A 213 20.91 -13.84 8.81
C ILE A 213 20.57 -13.87 7.31
N SER A 214 20.47 -15.04 6.70
CA SER A 214 20.08 -15.17 5.30
C SER A 214 18.75 -14.43 5.02
N PHE A 215 18.69 -13.67 3.93
CA PHE A 215 17.49 -12.92 3.51
C PHE A 215 16.26 -13.82 3.31
N VAL A 216 16.45 -15.10 3.03
CA VAL A 216 15.35 -16.07 2.88
C VAL A 216 14.50 -16.13 4.15
N TRP A 217 15.12 -16.10 5.33
CA TRP A 217 14.38 -16.07 6.59
C TRP A 217 13.59 -14.79 6.80
N TRP A 218 14.12 -13.66 6.35
CA TRP A 218 13.40 -12.37 6.37
C TRP A 218 12.23 -12.36 5.41
N VAL A 219 12.38 -12.90 4.21
CA VAL A 219 11.28 -13.09 3.25
C VAL A 219 10.19 -13.97 3.85
N LEU A 220 10.57 -15.13 4.41
CA LEU A 220 9.62 -16.03 5.07
C LEU A 220 8.90 -15.34 6.24
N ALA A 221 9.61 -14.63 7.09
CA ALA A 221 9.03 -13.89 8.21
C ALA A 221 8.04 -12.80 7.74
N ALA A 222 8.37 -12.05 6.70
CA ALA A 222 7.49 -11.03 6.13
C ALA A 222 6.23 -11.67 5.50
N VAL A 223 6.39 -12.74 4.73
CA VAL A 223 5.26 -13.49 4.14
C VAL A 223 4.37 -14.07 5.24
N LEU A 224 4.94 -14.72 6.26
CA LEU A 224 4.18 -15.28 7.37
C LEU A 224 3.42 -14.17 8.14
N THR A 225 4.04 -13.02 8.34
CA THR A 225 3.39 -11.85 8.96
C THR A 225 2.20 -11.38 8.12
N ALA A 226 2.35 -11.25 6.80
CA ALA A 226 1.26 -10.87 5.90
C ALA A 226 0.13 -11.90 5.91
N VAL A 227 0.46 -13.21 5.86
CA VAL A 227 -0.52 -14.29 5.92
C VAL A 227 -1.26 -14.30 7.26
N ALA A 228 -0.55 -14.13 8.37
CA ALA A 228 -1.16 -14.05 9.70
C ALA A 228 -2.12 -12.85 9.81
N ALA A 229 -1.71 -11.67 9.34
CA ALA A 229 -2.56 -10.49 9.31
C ALA A 229 -3.81 -10.73 8.44
N ALA A 230 -3.65 -11.28 7.25
CA ALA A 230 -4.75 -11.62 6.36
C ALA A 230 -5.71 -12.65 6.98
N ALA A 231 -5.18 -13.66 7.67
CA ALA A 231 -5.98 -14.66 8.38
C ALA A 231 -6.80 -14.03 9.54
N ILE A 232 -6.19 -13.14 10.32
CA ILE A 232 -6.85 -12.40 11.41
C ILE A 232 -7.98 -11.55 10.83
N VAL A 233 -7.71 -10.74 9.80
CA VAL A 233 -8.71 -9.89 9.15
C VAL A 233 -9.86 -10.73 8.58
N ASN A 234 -9.56 -11.80 7.84
CA ASN A 234 -10.56 -12.70 7.27
C ASN A 234 -11.44 -13.35 8.37
N ARG A 235 -10.82 -13.80 9.48
CA ARG A 235 -11.54 -14.34 10.62
C ARG A 235 -12.50 -13.32 11.24
N TRP A 236 -12.05 -12.05 11.35
CA TRP A 236 -12.90 -10.99 11.91
C TRP A 236 -14.01 -10.57 10.96
N MET A 237 -13.74 -10.50 9.66
CA MET A 237 -14.75 -10.24 8.63
C MET A 237 -15.88 -11.29 8.68
N ARG A 238 -15.56 -12.57 8.78
CA ARG A 238 -16.53 -13.66 8.93
C ARG A 238 -17.35 -13.60 10.23
N ARG A 239 -16.89 -12.84 11.23
CA ARG A 239 -17.57 -12.63 12.52
C ARG A 239 -18.40 -11.36 12.58
N GLY A 240 -18.51 -10.62 11.48
CA GLY A 240 -19.27 -9.36 11.42
C GLY A 240 -18.45 -8.13 11.81
N TRP A 241 -17.23 -8.02 11.33
CA TRP A 241 -16.37 -6.87 11.56
C TRP A 241 -17.02 -5.57 11.08
N THR A 242 -17.25 -4.64 12.00
CA THR A 242 -17.95 -3.39 11.74
C THR A 242 -17.02 -2.32 11.12
N ALA A 243 -17.62 -1.26 10.59
CA ALA A 243 -16.89 -0.09 10.10
C ALA A 243 -15.92 0.48 11.15
N ARG A 244 -16.31 0.50 12.44
CA ARG A 244 -15.46 0.97 13.55
C ARG A 244 -14.22 0.12 13.77
N HIS A 245 -14.33 -1.19 13.65
CA HIS A 245 -13.17 -2.09 13.77
C HIS A 245 -12.20 -1.88 12.61
N ARG A 246 -12.73 -1.78 11.37
CA ARG A 246 -11.93 -1.51 10.17
C ARG A 246 -11.20 -0.18 10.29
N LEU A 247 -11.91 0.87 10.69
CA LEU A 247 -11.33 2.19 10.91
C LEU A 247 -10.22 2.16 11.97
N ALA A 248 -10.43 1.48 13.10
CA ALA A 248 -9.44 1.38 14.15
C ALA A 248 -8.18 0.63 13.70
N ALA A 249 -8.32 -0.50 12.98
CA ALA A 249 -7.17 -1.23 12.45
C ALA A 249 -6.42 -0.43 11.39
N SER A 250 -7.13 0.23 10.47
CA SER A 250 -6.52 1.13 9.47
C SER A 250 -5.76 2.27 10.13
N PHE A 251 -6.36 2.90 11.15
CA PHE A 251 -5.71 3.97 11.91
C PHE A 251 -4.43 3.48 12.58
N GLY A 252 -4.48 2.31 13.25
CA GLY A 252 -3.28 1.73 13.87
C GLY A 252 -2.16 1.50 12.87
N ALA A 253 -2.47 0.92 11.70
CA ALA A 253 -1.47 0.70 10.65
C ALA A 253 -0.89 2.01 10.07
N VAL A 254 -1.72 3.03 9.86
CA VAL A 254 -1.26 4.35 9.39
C VAL A 254 -0.46 5.07 10.46
N LEU A 255 -0.84 4.96 11.73
CA LEU A 255 -0.07 5.51 12.85
C LEU A 255 1.32 4.87 12.93
N ALA A 256 1.46 3.56 12.68
CA ALA A 256 2.76 2.92 12.59
C ALA A 256 3.63 3.53 11.48
N ALA A 257 3.04 3.83 10.31
CA ALA A 257 3.74 4.49 9.21
C ALA A 257 4.22 5.90 9.62
N GLY A 258 3.35 6.70 10.25
CA GLY A 258 3.72 8.03 10.73
C GLY A 258 4.81 7.99 11.81
N LEU A 259 4.73 7.07 12.77
CA LEU A 259 5.76 6.89 13.80
C LEU A 259 7.11 6.47 13.19
N PHE A 260 7.09 5.57 12.20
CA PHE A 260 8.30 5.18 11.48
C PHE A 260 8.83 6.34 10.63
N GLY A 261 7.97 7.09 9.96
CA GLY A 261 8.34 8.33 9.25
C GLY A 261 9.00 9.33 10.17
N LEU A 262 8.38 9.58 11.34
CA LEU A 262 8.94 10.47 12.37
C LEU A 262 10.33 10.01 12.84
N LEU A 263 10.51 8.71 13.07
CA LEU A 263 11.84 8.16 13.39
C LEU A 263 12.85 8.49 12.29
N LEU A 264 12.52 8.23 11.03
CA LEU A 264 13.45 8.45 9.90
C LEU A 264 13.81 9.94 9.72
N VAL A 265 12.83 10.86 9.84
CA VAL A 265 13.12 12.29 9.70
C VAL A 265 13.86 12.83 10.94
N SER A 266 13.69 12.23 12.13
CA SER A 266 14.42 12.60 13.35
C SER A 266 15.88 12.18 13.32
N LEU A 267 16.25 11.22 12.50
CA LEU A 267 17.64 10.83 12.25
C LEU A 267 18.33 11.75 11.23
N GLY A 268 17.58 12.61 10.57
CA GLY A 268 18.09 13.63 9.65
C GLY A 268 18.20 15.00 10.36
N ASP A 269 18.94 15.92 9.74
CA ASP A 269 19.24 17.23 10.34
C ASP A 269 18.17 18.32 10.10
N GLN A 270 17.00 17.97 9.54
CA GLN A 270 16.00 18.94 9.13
C GLN A 270 14.81 19.01 10.08
N LEU A 271 14.84 19.95 11.03
CA LEU A 271 13.76 20.19 11.99
C LEU A 271 12.39 20.44 11.31
N VAL A 272 12.38 21.05 10.13
CA VAL A 272 11.16 21.32 9.35
C VAL A 272 10.42 20.03 8.98
N ASP A 273 11.12 18.98 8.58
CA ASP A 273 10.52 17.71 8.24
C ASP A 273 9.94 17.01 9.49
N VAL A 274 10.62 17.13 10.63
CA VAL A 274 10.12 16.61 11.92
C VAL A 274 8.83 17.31 12.32
N VAL A 275 8.78 18.64 12.25
CA VAL A 275 7.58 19.43 12.56
C VAL A 275 6.44 19.06 11.61
N PHE A 276 6.75 18.93 10.32
CA PHE A 276 5.76 18.55 9.32
C PHE A 276 5.17 17.16 9.59
N GLU A 277 5.99 16.16 9.91
CA GLU A 277 5.55 14.80 10.25
C GLU A 277 4.66 14.79 11.51
N VAL A 278 5.03 15.56 12.54
CA VAL A 278 4.22 15.72 13.76
C VAL A 278 2.84 16.32 13.44
N ILE A 279 2.78 17.33 12.58
CA ILE A 279 1.50 17.94 12.14
C ILE A 279 0.66 16.90 11.39
N VAL A 280 1.27 16.11 10.52
CA VAL A 280 0.56 15.04 9.77
C VAL A 280 0.01 14.00 10.74
N ILE A 281 0.80 13.53 11.71
CA ILE A 281 0.32 12.58 12.72
C ILE A 281 -0.83 13.19 13.54
N GLY A 282 -0.73 14.45 13.95
CA GLY A 282 -1.80 15.17 14.62
C GLY A 282 -3.09 15.22 13.80
N GLY A 283 -2.96 15.51 12.49
CA GLY A 283 -4.06 15.49 11.54
C GLY A 283 -4.70 14.11 11.38
N LEU A 284 -3.90 13.05 11.33
CA LEU A 284 -4.39 11.67 11.28
C LEU A 284 -5.19 11.30 12.54
N VAL A 285 -4.70 11.68 13.73
CA VAL A 285 -5.39 11.46 15.01
C VAL A 285 -6.72 12.21 15.03
N ALA A 286 -6.72 13.48 14.65
CA ALA A 286 -7.94 14.30 14.58
C ALA A 286 -8.94 13.71 13.58
N GLY A 287 -8.48 13.30 12.39
CA GLY A 287 -9.28 12.66 11.35
C GLY A 287 -9.90 11.34 11.80
N TYR A 288 -9.15 10.53 12.56
CA TYR A 288 -9.67 9.30 13.14
C TYR A 288 -10.83 9.56 14.10
N PHE A 289 -10.68 10.49 15.04
CA PHE A 289 -11.75 10.80 16.00
C PHE A 289 -12.97 11.42 15.32
N TRP A 290 -12.77 12.28 14.31
CA TRP A 290 -13.85 12.84 13.52
C TRP A 290 -14.62 11.77 12.76
N THR A 291 -13.96 10.84 12.07
CA THR A 291 -14.58 9.74 11.33
C THR A 291 -15.30 8.78 12.28
N ARG A 292 -14.68 8.47 13.43
CA ARG A 292 -15.27 7.61 14.46
C ARG A 292 -16.59 8.17 15.00
N ARG A 293 -16.71 9.49 15.18
CA ARG A 293 -17.97 10.14 15.59
C ARG A 293 -19.06 9.95 14.56
N ARG A 294 -18.74 10.06 13.28
CA ARG A 294 -19.71 9.88 12.18
C ARG A 294 -20.17 8.43 11.99
N THR A 295 -19.40 7.46 12.44
CA THR A 295 -19.75 6.03 12.37
C THR A 295 -20.43 5.53 13.64
N SER A 296 -20.83 6.42 14.57
CA SER A 296 -21.64 6.05 15.74
C SER A 296 -23.04 5.63 15.27
N PRO A 297 -23.58 4.50 15.74
CA PRO A 297 -25.01 4.25 15.56
C PRO A 297 -25.76 5.34 16.31
N THR A 298 -26.61 6.07 15.59
CA THR A 298 -27.68 6.87 16.19
C THR A 298 -28.73 5.94 16.76
#